data_3d4a174734eea27cf40ac231fdfa5902
#
_entry.id   3d4a174734eea27cf40ac231fdfa5902
#
_cell.length_a   1.000
_cell.length_b   1.000
_cell.length_c   1.000
_cell.angle_alpha   90.00
_cell.angle_beta   90.00
_cell.angle_gamma   90.00
#
_symmetry.space_group_name_H-M   'P 1'
#
loop_
_entity.id
_entity.type
_entity.pdbx_description
1 polymer ?
#
loop_
_entity_poly.entity_id
_entity_poly.type
_entity_poly.pdbx_seq_one_letter_code
_entity_poly.pdbx_strand_id
1 'polypeptide(L)'
;MGSALFFGMIYPYMRAHHDLTPSDRFQYTPTLSCVMPAYNEGKNLGTLVPQVLQALQTLGSQVEIVLINDGSRDDTAQVMQALCEAHREVVGINLSRNFGKEAALTAGIDAARGEVVVLMDSDGQHPVSLVVDMVKRWREGSDVVYAIRRTRDDQSALHAGLTGMFYKLINMGNRVKIPAHAGDFRLMDRRVVEALKQLPERNRFMKGLYAWVGFASTAIDYEPLPRAAGESSFGLRGSFALALTGVLAFSIAPLRALTITGLMLATLALGYGAWVVGEYFLLGINVPGYATLVVGMMFFSGIQLLSIGILAEYVGRIYEEVKQRPMYLVSQRWGAGLSLTPAKTIAPEVIDNDPPTPI
;
A
#
# COMPACT_ATOMS: atom_id res chain seq x y z
N MET A 1 15.14 28.83 5.85
CA MET A 1 14.33 29.29 7.01
C MET A 1 12.82 29.32 6.76
N GLY A 2 12.33 28.96 5.59
CA GLY A 2 10.88 29.04 5.23
C GLY A 2 10.07 27.75 5.41
N SER A 3 10.68 26.58 5.61
CA SER A 3 9.96 25.29 5.66
C SER A 3 9.45 24.89 7.06
N ALA A 4 10.03 25.42 8.11
CA ALA A 4 9.64 25.08 9.49
C ALA A 4 8.33 25.78 9.96
N LEU A 5 8.00 26.94 9.37
CA LEU A 5 6.79 27.70 9.73
C LEU A 5 5.51 27.15 9.07
N PHE A 6 5.61 26.47 7.91
CA PHE A 6 4.45 25.88 7.24
C PHE A 6 3.95 24.59 7.92
N PHE A 7 4.83 23.84 8.58
CA PHE A 7 4.51 22.61 9.31
C PHE A 7 3.75 22.87 10.62
N GLY A 8 3.94 24.04 11.26
CA GLY A 8 3.36 24.37 12.55
C GLY A 8 1.90 24.82 12.52
N MET A 9 1.33 25.18 11.36
CA MET A 9 0.01 25.83 11.27
C MET A 9 -1.13 24.86 10.93
N ILE A 10 -0.85 23.66 10.44
CA ILE A 10 -1.88 22.73 9.95
C ILE A 10 -2.32 21.67 10.98
N TYR A 11 -1.48 21.37 12.00
CA TYR A 11 -1.80 20.31 12.97
C TYR A 11 -1.40 20.64 14.42
N PRO A 12 -2.21 21.38 15.18
CA PRO A 12 -1.97 21.55 16.63
C PRO A 12 -2.04 20.22 17.42
N TYR A 13 -2.70 19.19 16.86
CA TYR A 13 -2.81 17.85 17.44
C TYR A 13 -1.51 17.02 17.35
N MET A 14 -0.64 17.32 16.39
CA MET A 14 0.65 16.62 16.22
C MET A 14 1.68 16.98 17.31
N ARG A 15 1.59 18.14 17.95
CA ARG A 15 2.61 18.57 18.91
C ARG A 15 2.59 17.84 20.25
N ALA A 16 1.44 17.30 20.68
CA ALA A 16 1.34 16.65 21.99
C ALA A 16 1.89 15.20 22.02
N HIS A 17 2.01 14.56 20.87
CA HIS A 17 2.38 13.13 20.78
C HIS A 17 3.64 12.87 19.95
N HIS A 18 4.27 13.91 19.40
CA HIS A 18 5.44 13.80 18.52
C HIS A 18 6.73 13.37 19.23
N ASP A 19 6.77 13.50 20.57
CA ASP A 19 7.98 13.34 21.37
C ASP A 19 7.91 12.20 22.39
N LEU A 20 6.93 11.29 22.28
CA LEU A 20 6.88 10.14 23.18
C LEU A 20 8.11 9.25 22.90
N THR A 21 9.02 9.23 23.87
CA THR A 21 10.13 8.27 23.86
C THR A 21 9.58 6.85 23.97
N PRO A 22 10.33 5.81 23.57
CA PRO A 22 9.89 4.43 23.79
C PRO A 22 9.46 4.13 25.22
N SER A 23 10.08 4.78 26.22
CA SER A 23 9.71 4.66 27.63
C SER A 23 8.31 5.24 27.93
N ASP A 24 7.91 6.33 27.28
CA ASP A 24 6.60 6.96 27.47
C ASP A 24 5.47 6.14 26.85
N ARG A 25 5.76 5.46 25.75
CA ARG A 25 4.79 4.55 25.06
C ARG A 25 4.40 3.35 25.94
N PHE A 26 5.27 2.90 26.84
CA PHE A 26 5.01 1.73 27.69
C PHE A 26 3.77 1.90 28.61
N GLN A 27 3.55 3.09 29.11
CA GLN A 27 2.43 3.40 30.04
C GLN A 27 1.23 4.01 29.31
N TYR A 28 1.39 4.34 28.02
CA TYR A 28 0.38 5.04 27.27
C TYR A 28 -0.67 4.08 26.69
N THR A 29 -1.94 4.45 26.81
CA THR A 29 -3.07 3.72 26.23
C THR A 29 -3.57 4.48 24.99
N PRO A 30 -3.13 4.09 23.78
CA PRO A 30 -3.47 4.81 22.56
C PRO A 30 -4.93 4.60 22.17
N THR A 31 -5.50 5.54 21.42
CA THR A 31 -6.73 5.30 20.67
C THR A 31 -6.43 4.43 19.45
N LEU A 32 -7.30 3.44 19.16
CA LEU A 32 -7.09 2.45 18.12
C LEU A 32 -8.16 2.52 17.03
N SER A 33 -7.75 2.55 15.76
CA SER A 33 -8.63 2.31 14.62
C SER A 33 -8.30 0.96 13.97
N CYS A 34 -9.29 0.09 13.83
CA CYS A 34 -9.17 -1.12 13.03
C CYS A 34 -9.88 -0.94 11.69
N VAL A 35 -9.12 -0.90 10.60
CA VAL A 35 -9.63 -0.74 9.24
C VAL A 35 -9.82 -2.12 8.60
N MET A 36 -11.03 -2.40 8.13
CA MET A 36 -11.40 -3.68 7.54
C MET A 36 -12.07 -3.45 6.18
N PRO A 37 -11.36 -3.65 5.06
CA PRO A 37 -11.97 -3.65 3.72
C PRO A 37 -12.80 -4.91 3.54
N ALA A 38 -13.99 -4.78 2.94
CA ALA A 38 -14.94 -5.87 2.71
C ALA A 38 -15.47 -5.84 1.27
N TYR A 39 -15.49 -7.01 0.63
CA TYR A 39 -16.14 -7.21 -0.66
C TYR A 39 -16.83 -8.58 -0.69
N ASN A 40 -18.16 -8.61 -0.64
CA ASN A 40 -18.98 -9.81 -0.51
C ASN A 40 -18.62 -10.64 0.75
N GLU A 41 -18.55 -9.96 1.90
CA GLU A 41 -18.14 -10.53 3.21
C GLU A 41 -19.27 -10.42 4.26
N GLY A 42 -20.52 -10.22 3.85
CA GLY A 42 -21.66 -10.05 4.77
C GLY A 42 -21.74 -11.15 5.83
N LYS A 43 -21.56 -12.41 5.44
CA LYS A 43 -21.59 -13.56 6.36
C LYS A 43 -20.50 -13.54 7.42
N ASN A 44 -19.33 -13.03 7.07
CA ASN A 44 -18.18 -13.02 7.97
C ASN A 44 -18.23 -11.84 8.94
N LEU A 45 -18.63 -10.66 8.47
CA LEU A 45 -18.62 -9.41 9.25
C LEU A 45 -19.47 -9.51 10.52
N GLY A 46 -20.67 -10.12 10.44
CA GLY A 46 -21.58 -10.25 11.57
C GLY A 46 -20.96 -10.97 12.77
N THR A 47 -20.06 -11.91 12.54
CA THR A 47 -19.36 -12.66 13.60
C THR A 47 -18.00 -12.06 13.95
N LEU A 48 -17.26 -11.60 12.95
CA LEU A 48 -15.88 -11.13 13.12
C LEU A 48 -15.82 -9.77 13.84
N VAL A 49 -16.69 -8.82 13.47
CA VAL A 49 -16.64 -7.46 14.02
C VAL A 49 -16.86 -7.42 15.54
N PRO A 50 -17.85 -8.13 16.13
CA PRO A 50 -17.98 -8.20 17.59
C PRO A 50 -16.76 -8.83 18.28
N GLN A 51 -16.14 -9.86 17.69
CA GLN A 51 -14.94 -10.48 18.24
C GLN A 51 -13.74 -9.53 18.24
N VAL A 52 -13.55 -8.80 17.12
CA VAL A 52 -12.50 -7.78 17.02
C VAL A 52 -12.74 -6.66 18.02
N LEU A 53 -13.97 -6.17 18.14
CA LEU A 53 -14.33 -5.12 19.09
C LEU A 53 -14.04 -5.54 20.53
N GLN A 54 -14.46 -6.74 20.93
CA GLN A 54 -14.20 -7.29 22.24
C GLN A 54 -12.69 -7.38 22.54
N ALA A 55 -11.91 -7.90 21.61
CA ALA A 55 -10.46 -8.03 21.77
C ALA A 55 -9.76 -6.67 21.87
N LEU A 56 -10.15 -5.69 21.06
CA LEU A 56 -9.58 -4.35 21.13
C LEU A 56 -9.92 -3.64 22.46
N GLN A 57 -11.13 -3.84 22.97
CA GLN A 57 -11.54 -3.28 24.26
C GLN A 57 -10.73 -3.82 25.45
N THR A 58 -10.20 -5.07 25.36
CA THR A 58 -9.31 -5.62 26.40
C THR A 58 -7.98 -4.86 26.54
N LEU A 59 -7.59 -4.09 25.53
CA LEU A 59 -6.40 -3.25 25.58
C LEU A 59 -6.59 -1.98 26.41
N GLY A 60 -7.81 -1.71 26.90
CA GLY A 60 -8.16 -0.52 27.68
C GLY A 60 -8.21 0.76 26.83
N SER A 61 -8.08 0.65 25.52
CA SER A 61 -8.05 1.75 24.55
C SER A 61 -9.46 2.19 24.16
N GLN A 62 -9.63 3.47 23.81
CA GLN A 62 -10.78 3.88 23.02
C GLN A 62 -10.59 3.34 21.60
N VAL A 63 -11.58 2.67 21.07
CA VAL A 63 -11.46 1.95 19.79
C VAL A 63 -12.52 2.39 18.79
N GLU A 64 -12.18 2.32 17.53
CA GLU A 64 -13.14 2.32 16.41
C GLU A 64 -12.81 1.22 15.42
N ILE A 65 -13.83 0.68 14.77
CA ILE A 65 -13.71 -0.21 13.63
C ILE A 65 -14.24 0.50 12.41
N VAL A 66 -13.40 0.68 11.40
CA VAL A 66 -13.74 1.33 10.13
C VAL A 66 -13.92 0.27 9.06
N LEU A 67 -15.17 -0.03 8.75
CA LEU A 67 -15.56 -1.01 7.72
C LEU A 67 -15.70 -0.30 6.38
N ILE A 68 -15.06 -0.83 5.33
CA ILE A 68 -15.15 -0.26 3.98
C ILE A 68 -15.79 -1.29 3.05
N ASN A 69 -17.01 -1.02 2.60
CA ASN A 69 -17.65 -1.82 1.57
C ASN A 69 -17.19 -1.37 0.18
N ASP A 70 -16.43 -2.21 -0.50
CA ASP A 70 -15.92 -1.96 -1.85
C ASP A 70 -16.96 -2.34 -2.93
N GLY A 71 -18.18 -1.83 -2.80
CA GLY A 71 -19.25 -2.03 -3.77
C GLY A 71 -19.69 -3.48 -3.89
N SER A 72 -19.91 -4.16 -2.77
CA SER A 72 -20.42 -5.54 -2.70
C SER A 72 -21.78 -5.70 -3.39
N ARG A 73 -22.07 -6.91 -3.82
CA ARG A 73 -23.31 -7.29 -4.49
C ARG A 73 -24.24 -8.15 -3.62
N ASP A 74 -23.73 -8.58 -2.48
CA ASP A 74 -24.44 -9.35 -1.46
C ASP A 74 -25.00 -8.42 -0.36
N ASP A 75 -25.37 -8.98 0.79
CA ASP A 75 -25.91 -8.28 1.96
C ASP A 75 -24.87 -7.55 2.82
N THR A 76 -23.61 -7.44 2.36
CA THR A 76 -22.51 -6.79 3.12
C THR A 76 -22.89 -5.38 3.59
N ALA A 77 -23.53 -4.56 2.73
CA ALA A 77 -23.91 -3.19 3.08
C ALA A 77 -24.94 -3.15 4.21
N GLN A 78 -25.95 -4.04 4.17
CA GLN A 78 -27.00 -4.15 5.18
C GLN A 78 -26.42 -4.60 6.53
N VAL A 79 -25.55 -5.62 6.51
CA VAL A 79 -24.85 -6.12 7.71
C VAL A 79 -23.99 -5.01 8.33
N MET A 80 -23.24 -4.26 7.52
CA MET A 80 -22.44 -3.13 8.00
C MET A 80 -23.29 -2.05 8.65
N GLN A 81 -24.42 -1.70 8.04
CA GLN A 81 -25.35 -0.72 8.61
C GLN A 81 -25.88 -1.19 9.98
N ALA A 82 -26.33 -2.44 10.08
CA ALA A 82 -26.80 -3.02 11.33
C ALA A 82 -25.70 -3.03 12.42
N LEU A 83 -24.46 -3.33 12.06
CA LEU A 83 -23.32 -3.27 12.98
C LEU A 83 -23.04 -1.84 13.48
N CYS A 84 -23.18 -0.83 12.62
CA CYS A 84 -23.04 0.58 13.01
C CYS A 84 -24.17 1.06 13.94
N GLU A 85 -25.38 0.52 13.77
CA GLU A 85 -26.53 0.81 14.65
C GLU A 85 -26.38 0.12 16.01
N ALA A 86 -25.81 -1.09 16.04
CA ALA A 86 -25.60 -1.87 17.28
C ALA A 86 -24.39 -1.40 18.10
N HIS A 87 -23.36 -0.89 17.45
CA HIS A 87 -22.07 -0.54 18.06
C HIS A 87 -21.63 0.87 17.63
N ARG A 88 -21.62 1.81 18.57
CA ARG A 88 -21.21 3.21 18.31
C ARG A 88 -19.75 3.35 17.84
N GLU A 89 -18.92 2.36 18.17
CA GLU A 89 -17.51 2.28 17.81
C GLU A 89 -17.32 1.89 16.33
N VAL A 90 -18.37 1.40 15.67
CA VAL A 90 -18.29 0.95 14.28
C VAL A 90 -18.68 2.08 13.32
N VAL A 91 -17.84 2.30 12.32
CA VAL A 91 -18.06 3.22 11.21
C VAL A 91 -18.11 2.42 9.93
N GLY A 92 -19.17 2.57 9.16
CA GLY A 92 -19.35 1.97 7.84
C GLY A 92 -19.19 3.02 6.75
N ILE A 93 -18.39 2.70 5.72
CA ILE A 93 -18.21 3.52 4.53
C ILE A 93 -18.54 2.65 3.32
N ASN A 94 -19.53 3.07 2.54
CA ASN A 94 -19.93 2.39 1.32
C ASN A 94 -19.38 3.12 0.11
N LEU A 95 -18.55 2.46 -0.69
CA LEU A 95 -18.05 3.00 -1.94
C LEU A 95 -19.12 2.92 -3.04
N SER A 96 -19.10 3.81 -4.01
CA SER A 96 -20.12 3.89 -5.05
C SER A 96 -20.10 2.71 -6.03
N ARG A 97 -18.99 2.01 -6.14
CA ARG A 97 -18.76 0.77 -6.90
C ARG A 97 -17.55 0.05 -6.37
N ASN A 98 -17.22 -1.12 -6.93
CA ASN A 98 -15.94 -1.76 -6.69
C ASN A 98 -14.80 -0.94 -7.34
N PHE A 99 -13.88 -0.46 -6.50
CA PHE A 99 -12.66 0.27 -6.87
C PHE A 99 -11.39 -0.57 -6.65
N GLY A 100 -11.52 -1.71 -5.98
CA GLY A 100 -10.44 -2.63 -5.63
C GLY A 100 -9.90 -2.44 -4.21
N LYS A 101 -9.23 -3.49 -3.71
CA LYS A 101 -8.74 -3.59 -2.32
C LYS A 101 -7.87 -2.40 -1.92
N GLU A 102 -6.98 -1.95 -2.80
CA GLU A 102 -6.05 -0.84 -2.53
C GLU A 102 -6.80 0.49 -2.31
N ALA A 103 -7.87 0.72 -3.07
CA ALA A 103 -8.73 1.89 -2.89
C ALA A 103 -9.54 1.81 -1.59
N ALA A 104 -10.07 0.62 -1.25
CA ALA A 104 -10.79 0.40 -0.01
C ALA A 104 -9.88 0.58 1.21
N LEU A 105 -8.65 0.05 1.19
CA LEU A 105 -7.64 0.29 2.23
C LEU A 105 -7.33 1.78 2.37
N THR A 106 -7.16 2.49 1.25
CA THR A 106 -6.94 3.94 1.25
C THR A 106 -8.09 4.69 1.90
N ALA A 107 -9.34 4.37 1.53
CA ALA A 107 -10.53 4.99 2.12
C ALA A 107 -10.61 4.77 3.64
N GLY A 108 -10.23 3.57 4.09
CA GLY A 108 -10.16 3.24 5.51
C GLY A 108 -9.06 3.99 6.26
N ILE A 109 -7.86 4.07 5.68
CA ILE A 109 -6.74 4.85 6.23
C ILE A 109 -7.09 6.34 6.33
N ASP A 110 -7.76 6.89 5.31
CA ASP A 110 -8.20 8.29 5.30
C ASP A 110 -9.24 8.58 6.38
N ALA A 111 -10.12 7.62 6.64
CA ALA A 111 -11.20 7.74 7.62
C ALA A 111 -10.78 7.45 9.07
N ALA A 112 -9.73 6.66 9.26
CA ALA A 112 -9.23 6.25 10.58
C ALA A 112 -8.75 7.44 11.42
N ARG A 113 -9.21 7.53 12.68
CA ARG A 113 -8.95 8.64 13.61
C ARG A 113 -8.04 8.26 14.78
N GLY A 114 -7.87 6.96 15.06
CA GLY A 114 -7.03 6.48 16.16
C GLY A 114 -5.56 6.88 16.00
N GLU A 115 -4.85 6.95 17.10
CA GLU A 115 -3.40 7.21 17.16
C GLU A 115 -2.60 6.04 16.59
N VAL A 116 -3.18 4.86 16.67
CA VAL A 116 -2.65 3.63 16.09
C VAL A 116 -3.70 3.05 15.15
N VAL A 117 -3.29 2.69 13.96
CA VAL A 117 -4.18 2.15 12.93
C VAL A 117 -3.77 0.72 12.59
N VAL A 118 -4.73 -0.21 12.75
CA VAL A 118 -4.57 -1.62 12.37
C VAL A 118 -5.32 -1.85 11.06
N LEU A 119 -4.66 -2.44 10.08
CA LEU A 119 -5.29 -2.95 8.86
C LEU A 119 -5.50 -4.44 9.00
N MET A 120 -6.72 -4.93 8.81
CA MET A 120 -7.09 -6.33 8.96
C MET A 120 -8.08 -6.74 7.88
N ASP A 121 -7.87 -7.89 7.23
CA ASP A 121 -8.83 -8.41 6.24
C ASP A 121 -10.10 -8.93 6.94
N SER A 122 -11.23 -8.87 6.24
CA SER A 122 -12.56 -9.27 6.74
C SER A 122 -12.90 -10.76 6.53
N ASP A 123 -11.94 -11.57 6.02
CA ASP A 123 -12.13 -13.01 5.73
C ASP A 123 -11.96 -13.93 6.94
N GLY A 124 -11.63 -13.39 8.11
CA GLY A 124 -11.44 -14.13 9.36
C GLY A 124 -10.15 -14.94 9.45
N GLN A 125 -9.23 -14.83 8.49
CA GLN A 125 -7.96 -15.59 8.51
C GLN A 125 -6.91 -15.01 9.48
N HIS A 126 -7.10 -13.78 9.93
CA HIS A 126 -6.17 -13.10 10.83
C HIS A 126 -6.56 -13.34 12.30
N PRO A 127 -5.67 -13.94 13.13
CA PRO A 127 -5.93 -14.08 14.57
C PRO A 127 -6.06 -12.70 15.22
N VAL A 128 -7.21 -12.44 15.85
CA VAL A 128 -7.45 -11.15 16.51
C VAL A 128 -6.49 -10.91 17.67
N SER A 129 -6.05 -11.99 18.34
CA SER A 129 -5.04 -11.94 19.42
C SER A 129 -3.72 -11.33 18.97
N LEU A 130 -3.37 -11.43 17.68
CA LEU A 130 -2.13 -10.87 17.15
C LEU A 130 -2.10 -9.33 17.22
N VAL A 131 -3.27 -8.68 17.23
CA VAL A 131 -3.35 -7.21 17.39
C VAL A 131 -2.79 -6.79 18.75
N VAL A 132 -3.01 -7.59 19.80
CA VAL A 132 -2.45 -7.33 21.13
C VAL A 132 -0.92 -7.36 21.09
N ASP A 133 -0.35 -8.36 20.43
CA ASP A 133 1.10 -8.47 20.26
C ASP A 133 1.67 -7.32 19.40
N MET A 134 0.94 -6.90 18.37
CA MET A 134 1.32 -5.74 17.55
C MET A 134 1.36 -4.46 18.38
N VAL A 135 0.37 -4.21 19.25
CA VAL A 135 0.36 -3.04 20.15
C VAL A 135 1.52 -3.10 21.12
N LYS A 136 1.87 -4.29 21.62
CA LYS A 136 3.04 -4.49 22.49
C LYS A 136 4.33 -4.08 21.77
N ARG A 137 4.54 -4.54 20.53
CA ARG A 137 5.72 -4.16 19.73
C ARG A 137 5.77 -2.68 19.39
N TRP A 138 4.60 -2.07 19.15
CA TRP A 138 4.52 -0.63 18.96
C TRP A 138 4.95 0.13 20.23
N ARG A 139 4.51 -0.30 21.41
CA ARG A 139 4.95 0.25 22.71
C ARG A 139 6.47 0.10 22.91
N GLU A 140 7.07 -0.97 22.41
CA GLU A 140 8.52 -1.23 22.43
C GLU A 140 9.31 -0.31 21.46
N GLY A 141 8.62 0.56 20.68
CA GLY A 141 9.25 1.58 19.84
C GLY A 141 9.16 1.33 18.33
N SER A 142 8.46 0.29 17.87
CA SER A 142 8.21 0.06 16.45
C SER A 142 7.15 1.04 15.94
N ASP A 143 7.36 1.69 14.79
CA ASP A 143 6.37 2.55 14.15
C ASP A 143 5.39 1.75 13.29
N VAL A 144 5.86 0.63 12.72
CA VAL A 144 5.07 -0.31 11.93
C VAL A 144 5.32 -1.72 12.45
N VAL A 145 4.24 -2.46 12.69
CA VAL A 145 4.31 -3.89 13.00
C VAL A 145 3.49 -4.64 11.98
N TYR A 146 4.13 -5.50 11.19
CA TYR A 146 3.46 -6.24 10.11
C TYR A 146 3.54 -7.74 10.29
N ALA A 147 2.47 -8.43 9.88
CA ALA A 147 2.36 -9.87 10.01
C ALA A 147 2.96 -10.60 8.80
N ILE A 148 3.76 -11.64 9.07
CA ILE A 148 4.28 -12.57 8.07
C ILE A 148 3.62 -13.94 8.28
N ARG A 149 3.03 -14.47 7.22
CA ARG A 149 2.43 -15.80 7.23
C ARG A 149 3.53 -16.87 7.28
N ARG A 150 3.54 -17.69 8.32
CA ARG A 150 4.61 -18.66 8.64
C ARG A 150 4.62 -19.91 7.76
N THR A 151 3.47 -20.37 7.28
CA THR A 151 3.37 -21.59 6.47
C THR A 151 2.67 -21.35 5.15
N ARG A 152 3.34 -21.77 4.08
CA ARG A 152 2.77 -21.94 2.74
C ARG A 152 3.14 -23.33 2.22
N ASP A 153 2.92 -24.37 3.04
CA ASP A 153 3.20 -25.75 2.65
C ASP A 153 2.32 -26.21 1.46
N ASP A 154 1.23 -25.47 1.17
CA ASP A 154 0.32 -25.74 0.06
C ASP A 154 0.69 -25.06 -1.27
N GLN A 155 1.81 -24.32 -1.36
CA GLN A 155 2.19 -23.70 -2.61
C GLN A 155 3.02 -24.64 -3.48
N SER A 156 2.57 -24.87 -4.73
CA SER A 156 3.40 -25.55 -5.72
C SER A 156 4.75 -24.83 -5.88
N ALA A 157 5.83 -25.60 -6.07
CA ALA A 157 7.18 -25.07 -6.26
C ALA A 157 7.24 -24.00 -7.38
N LEU A 158 6.38 -24.11 -8.38
CA LEU A 158 6.23 -23.14 -9.47
C LEU A 158 5.73 -21.78 -8.96
N HIS A 159 4.72 -21.75 -8.08
CA HIS A 159 4.21 -20.52 -7.49
C HIS A 159 5.23 -19.84 -6.58
N ALA A 160 5.96 -20.63 -5.79
CA ALA A 160 7.03 -20.11 -4.93
C ALA A 160 8.16 -19.49 -5.77
N GLY A 161 8.56 -20.15 -6.88
CA GLY A 161 9.56 -19.64 -7.82
C GLY A 161 9.13 -18.33 -8.49
N LEU A 162 7.90 -18.25 -8.99
CA LEU A 162 7.34 -17.05 -9.62
C LEU A 162 7.25 -15.89 -8.63
N THR A 163 6.82 -16.17 -7.40
CA THR A 163 6.77 -15.15 -6.32
C THR A 163 8.17 -14.65 -5.97
N GLY A 164 9.15 -15.54 -5.85
CA GLY A 164 10.54 -15.18 -5.59
C GLY A 164 11.13 -14.33 -6.71
N MET A 165 10.89 -14.69 -7.97
CA MET A 165 11.30 -13.92 -9.14
C MET A 165 10.65 -12.53 -9.16
N PHE A 166 9.37 -12.44 -8.85
CA PHE A 166 8.65 -11.16 -8.72
C PHE A 166 9.30 -10.22 -7.71
N TYR A 167 9.54 -10.70 -6.47
CA TYR A 167 10.19 -9.87 -5.44
C TYR A 167 11.62 -9.51 -5.79
N LYS A 168 12.36 -10.39 -6.50
CA LYS A 168 13.70 -10.08 -7.01
C LYS A 168 13.66 -8.98 -8.07
N LEU A 169 12.72 -9.03 -9.00
CA LEU A 169 12.53 -8.00 -10.04
C LEU A 169 12.11 -6.65 -9.46
N ILE A 170 11.13 -6.63 -8.55
CA ILE A 170 10.64 -5.37 -7.96
C ILE A 170 11.70 -4.71 -7.06
N ASN A 171 12.55 -5.51 -6.41
CA ASN A 171 13.63 -5.03 -5.56
C ASN A 171 14.93 -4.71 -6.34
N MET A 172 15.00 -5.10 -7.63
CA MET A 172 16.18 -4.88 -8.45
C MET A 172 16.28 -3.40 -8.87
N GLY A 173 17.34 -2.73 -8.42
CA GLY A 173 17.57 -1.31 -8.70
C GLY A 173 16.77 -0.33 -7.83
N ASN A 174 15.95 -0.81 -6.91
CA ASN A 174 15.23 0.02 -5.96
C ASN A 174 16.04 0.21 -4.67
N ARG A 175 16.06 1.46 -4.15
CA ARG A 175 16.68 1.79 -2.86
C ARG A 175 15.87 1.20 -1.70
N VAL A 176 14.57 1.02 -1.88
CA VAL A 176 13.64 0.49 -0.88
C VAL A 176 13.34 -0.96 -1.20
N LYS A 177 13.61 -1.85 -0.24
CA LYS A 177 13.31 -3.28 -0.38
C LYS A 177 11.92 -3.58 0.17
N ILE A 178 11.07 -4.15 -0.66
CA ILE A 178 9.74 -4.62 -0.25
C ILE A 178 9.92 -6.01 0.36
N PRO A 179 9.55 -6.23 1.65
CA PRO A 179 9.69 -7.53 2.28
C PRO A 179 8.84 -8.58 1.57
N ALA A 180 9.44 -9.71 1.23
CA ALA A 180 8.72 -10.85 0.70
C ALA A 180 7.74 -11.38 1.77
N HIS A 181 6.55 -11.80 1.35
CA HIS A 181 5.51 -12.38 2.22
C HIS A 181 4.86 -11.45 3.25
N ALA A 182 5.21 -10.15 3.31
CA ALA A 182 4.49 -9.18 4.11
C ALA A 182 3.05 -9.04 3.57
N GLY A 183 2.06 -9.30 4.43
CA GLY A 183 0.63 -9.08 4.16
C GLY A 183 0.21 -7.62 4.36
N ASP A 184 -1.08 -7.35 4.13
CA ASP A 184 -1.68 -6.06 4.48
C ASP A 184 -1.97 -5.96 5.98
N PHE A 185 -2.06 -7.12 6.69
CA PHE A 185 -2.28 -7.16 8.13
C PHE A 185 -1.10 -6.53 8.88
N ARG A 186 -1.33 -5.34 9.41
CA ARG A 186 -0.32 -4.52 10.07
C ARG A 186 -0.92 -3.50 11.01
N LEU A 187 -0.10 -3.06 11.94
CA LEU A 187 -0.33 -1.92 12.81
C LEU A 187 0.61 -0.79 12.39
N MET A 188 0.10 0.43 12.35
CA MET A 188 0.86 1.64 12.00
C MET A 188 0.61 2.73 13.02
N ASP A 189 1.67 3.42 13.44
CA ASP A 189 1.61 4.67 14.19
C ASP A 189 0.95 5.78 13.34
N ARG A 190 0.32 6.76 13.98
CA ARG A 190 -0.32 7.90 13.31
C ARG A 190 0.63 8.63 12.37
N ARG A 191 1.91 8.76 12.71
CA ARG A 191 2.92 9.41 11.87
C ARG A 191 3.09 8.69 10.53
N VAL A 192 3.05 7.36 10.54
CA VAL A 192 3.10 6.54 9.32
C VAL A 192 1.86 6.75 8.48
N VAL A 193 0.69 6.76 9.11
CA VAL A 193 -0.61 6.99 8.46
C VAL A 193 -0.65 8.36 7.78
N GLU A 194 -0.22 9.40 8.47
CA GLU A 194 -0.20 10.75 7.89
C GLU A 194 0.84 10.87 6.76
N ALA A 195 1.98 10.19 6.86
CA ALA A 195 2.93 10.10 5.75
C ALA A 195 2.33 9.41 4.51
N LEU A 196 1.58 8.31 4.71
CA LEU A 196 0.89 7.60 3.62
C LEU A 196 -0.20 8.46 2.96
N LYS A 197 -0.93 9.28 3.73
CA LYS A 197 -1.94 10.21 3.22
C LYS A 197 -1.35 11.31 2.34
N GLN A 198 -0.10 11.70 2.57
CA GLN A 198 0.58 12.71 1.77
C GLN A 198 1.05 12.20 0.39
N LEU A 199 1.08 10.88 0.19
CA LEU A 199 1.50 10.30 -1.08
C LEU A 199 0.41 10.53 -2.14
N PRO A 200 0.73 11.19 -3.27
CA PRO A 200 -0.26 11.58 -4.26
C PRO A 200 -0.64 10.49 -5.25
N GLU A 201 0.08 9.34 -5.23
CA GLU A 201 -0.09 8.27 -6.22
C GLU A 201 -1.53 7.76 -6.26
N ARG A 202 -2.08 7.70 -7.48
CA ARG A 202 -3.43 7.19 -7.77
C ARG A 202 -3.42 5.68 -7.99
N ASN A 203 -2.38 5.19 -8.65
CA ASN A 203 -2.19 3.77 -8.87
C ASN A 203 -1.36 3.18 -7.72
N ARG A 204 -2.02 2.99 -6.57
CA ARG A 204 -1.37 2.54 -5.34
C ARG A 204 -1.07 1.04 -5.38
N PHE A 205 0.12 0.69 -4.98
CA PHE A 205 0.51 -0.64 -4.55
C PHE A 205 0.92 -0.55 -3.09
N MET A 206 -0.03 -0.77 -2.18
CA MET A 206 0.13 -0.46 -0.76
C MET A 206 1.35 -1.10 -0.12
N LYS A 207 1.70 -2.34 -0.49
CA LYS A 207 2.91 -3.02 0.02
C LYS A 207 4.20 -2.27 -0.30
N GLY A 208 4.25 -1.64 -1.47
CA GLY A 208 5.37 -0.79 -1.86
C GLY A 208 5.40 0.53 -1.08
N LEU A 209 4.23 1.16 -0.91
CA LEU A 209 4.10 2.42 -0.19
C LEU A 209 4.48 2.28 1.29
N TYR A 210 4.05 1.19 1.94
CA TYR A 210 4.43 0.89 3.32
C TYR A 210 5.95 0.77 3.51
N ALA A 211 6.65 0.18 2.53
CA ALA A 211 8.10 0.10 2.56
C ALA A 211 8.76 1.45 2.24
N TRP A 212 8.15 2.20 1.29
CA TRP A 212 8.70 3.46 0.80
C TRP A 212 8.76 4.55 1.88
N VAL A 213 7.78 4.62 2.78
CA VAL A 213 7.76 5.62 3.86
C VAL A 213 8.88 5.45 4.88
N GLY A 214 9.53 4.27 4.96
CA GLY A 214 10.83 4.06 5.62
C GLY A 214 10.84 4.13 7.14
N PHE A 215 9.68 3.99 7.82
CA PHE A 215 9.60 3.99 9.29
C PHE A 215 10.12 2.69 9.92
N ALA A 216 10.49 2.74 11.21
CA ALA A 216 10.98 1.59 11.96
C ALA A 216 9.92 0.47 12.00
N SER A 217 10.26 -0.68 11.38
CA SER A 217 9.31 -1.76 11.14
C SER A 217 9.76 -3.05 11.80
N THR A 218 8.82 -3.74 12.48
CA THR A 218 9.04 -5.06 13.08
C THR A 218 8.08 -6.08 12.49
N ALA A 219 8.59 -7.26 12.17
CA ALA A 219 7.80 -8.39 11.68
C ALA A 219 7.30 -9.26 12.83
N ILE A 220 6.08 -9.79 12.72
CA ILE A 220 5.53 -10.83 13.60
C ILE A 220 5.06 -11.99 12.74
N ASP A 221 5.55 -13.19 13.03
CA ASP A 221 5.09 -14.40 12.37
C ASP A 221 3.73 -14.83 12.91
N TYR A 222 2.83 -15.29 12.02
CA TYR A 222 1.55 -15.87 12.42
C TYR A 222 1.16 -17.06 11.55
N GLU A 223 0.33 -17.93 12.12
CA GLU A 223 -0.34 -19.00 11.41
C GLU A 223 -1.77 -18.55 11.07
N PRO A 224 -2.15 -18.56 9.78
CA PRO A 224 -3.49 -18.15 9.39
C PRO A 224 -4.53 -19.13 9.87
N LEU A 225 -5.67 -18.61 10.32
CA LEU A 225 -6.83 -19.41 10.64
C LEU A 225 -7.48 -19.94 9.35
N PRO A 226 -8.20 -21.08 9.40
CA PRO A 226 -9.02 -21.52 8.28
C PRO A 226 -10.02 -20.44 7.90
N ARG A 227 -10.26 -20.25 6.59
CA ARG A 227 -11.33 -19.30 6.14
C ARG A 227 -12.67 -19.70 6.73
N ALA A 228 -13.37 -18.74 7.28
CA ALA A 228 -14.71 -18.95 7.83
C ALA A 228 -15.76 -19.23 6.73
N ALA A 229 -15.70 -18.51 5.59
CA ALA A 229 -16.53 -18.73 4.40
C ALA A 229 -15.91 -18.00 3.17
N GLY A 230 -16.30 -18.41 1.96
CA GLY A 230 -15.96 -17.73 0.69
C GLY A 230 -14.89 -18.44 -0.14
N GLU A 231 -14.90 -18.16 -1.45
CA GLU A 231 -13.88 -18.62 -2.41
C GLU A 231 -12.79 -17.55 -2.61
N SER A 232 -11.59 -17.99 -2.99
CA SER A 232 -10.50 -17.06 -3.31
C SER A 232 -10.87 -16.22 -4.56
N SER A 233 -11.02 -14.92 -4.40
CA SER A 233 -11.34 -14.00 -5.51
C SER A 233 -10.17 -13.75 -6.46
N PHE A 234 -8.94 -14.25 -6.14
CA PHE A 234 -7.76 -14.08 -6.98
C PHE A 234 -7.45 -15.33 -7.80
N GLY A 235 -7.88 -15.33 -9.07
CA GLY A 235 -7.40 -16.29 -10.07
C GLY A 235 -5.98 -15.95 -10.55
N LEU A 236 -5.33 -16.87 -11.30
CA LEU A 236 -3.98 -16.72 -11.87
C LEU A 236 -3.83 -15.42 -12.69
N ARG A 237 -4.87 -15.01 -13.43
CA ARG A 237 -4.88 -13.75 -14.21
C ARG A 237 -4.82 -12.52 -13.32
N GLY A 238 -5.54 -12.51 -12.19
CA GLY A 238 -5.53 -11.41 -11.22
C GLY A 238 -4.18 -11.27 -10.53
N SER A 239 -3.57 -12.40 -10.16
CA SER A 239 -2.23 -12.43 -9.56
C SER A 239 -1.16 -11.91 -10.52
N PHE A 240 -1.23 -12.28 -11.81
CA PHE A 240 -0.30 -11.79 -12.84
C PHE A 240 -0.48 -10.28 -13.09
N ALA A 241 -1.72 -9.80 -13.21
CA ALA A 241 -2.01 -8.38 -13.38
C ALA A 241 -1.50 -7.55 -12.21
N LEU A 242 -1.70 -8.02 -10.97
CA LEU A 242 -1.19 -7.36 -9.76
C LEU A 242 0.35 -7.34 -9.73
N ALA A 243 0.99 -8.46 -10.14
CA ALA A 243 2.44 -8.55 -10.23
C ALA A 243 3.01 -7.56 -11.27
N LEU A 244 2.40 -7.49 -12.45
CA LEU A 244 2.80 -6.55 -13.50
C LEU A 244 2.62 -5.10 -13.02
N THR A 245 1.49 -4.80 -12.37
CA THR A 245 1.24 -3.50 -11.77
C THR A 245 2.31 -3.13 -10.75
N GLY A 246 2.66 -4.03 -9.84
CA GLY A 246 3.71 -3.80 -8.84
C GLY A 246 5.07 -3.53 -9.47
N VAL A 247 5.49 -4.33 -10.46
CA VAL A 247 6.78 -4.13 -11.16
C VAL A 247 6.81 -2.77 -11.85
N LEU A 248 5.79 -2.42 -12.61
CA LEU A 248 5.75 -1.17 -13.38
C LEU A 248 5.57 0.08 -12.50
N ALA A 249 4.91 -0.04 -11.33
CA ALA A 249 4.74 1.08 -10.40
C ALA A 249 6.03 1.42 -9.63
N PHE A 250 6.82 0.40 -9.25
CA PHE A 250 7.98 0.57 -8.38
C PHE A 250 9.32 0.33 -9.06
N SER A 251 9.35 -0.11 -10.31
CA SER A 251 10.60 -0.42 -11.00
C SER A 251 10.63 0.17 -12.41
N ILE A 252 11.70 0.88 -12.71
CA ILE A 252 12.03 1.30 -14.07
C ILE A 252 12.95 0.26 -14.78
N ALA A 253 13.17 -0.90 -14.15
CA ALA A 253 14.03 -1.95 -14.68
C ALA A 253 13.60 -2.44 -16.08
N PRO A 254 12.30 -2.64 -16.40
CA PRO A 254 11.88 -3.02 -17.75
C PRO A 254 12.30 -1.99 -18.81
N LEU A 255 12.15 -0.70 -18.48
CA LEU A 255 12.51 0.39 -19.38
C LEU A 255 14.03 0.46 -19.58
N ARG A 256 14.82 0.31 -18.52
CA ARG A 256 16.30 0.25 -18.57
C ARG A 256 16.79 -0.96 -19.38
N ALA A 257 16.19 -2.13 -19.15
CA ALA A 257 16.52 -3.33 -19.91
C ALA A 257 16.29 -3.11 -21.41
N LEU A 258 15.16 -2.49 -21.78
CA LEU A 258 14.84 -2.13 -23.15
C LEU A 258 15.88 -1.18 -23.74
N THR A 259 16.26 -0.14 -23.01
CA THR A 259 17.28 0.85 -23.43
C THR A 259 18.64 0.17 -23.67
N ILE A 260 19.08 -0.69 -22.74
CA ILE A 260 20.37 -1.42 -22.87
C ILE A 260 20.33 -2.37 -24.05
N THR A 261 19.24 -3.13 -24.22
CA THR A 261 19.07 -4.05 -25.36
C THR A 261 19.07 -3.28 -26.69
N GLY A 262 18.35 -2.15 -26.75
CA GLY A 262 18.32 -1.30 -27.93
C GLY A 262 19.70 -0.73 -28.29
N LEU A 263 20.46 -0.26 -27.30
CA LEU A 263 21.80 0.25 -27.49
C LEU A 263 22.76 -0.85 -28.00
N MET A 264 22.68 -2.05 -27.41
CA MET A 264 23.48 -3.20 -27.82
C MET A 264 23.18 -3.58 -29.27
N LEU A 265 21.90 -3.68 -29.64
CA LEU A 265 21.48 -4.01 -31.01
C LEU A 265 21.90 -2.93 -32.01
N ALA A 266 21.78 -1.64 -31.64
CA ALA A 266 22.22 -0.53 -32.49
C ALA A 266 23.72 -0.58 -32.72
N THR A 267 24.52 -0.88 -31.69
CA THR A 267 25.99 -1.00 -31.81
C THR A 267 26.38 -2.17 -32.73
N LEU A 268 25.72 -3.33 -32.57
CA LEU A 268 25.94 -4.50 -33.43
C LEU A 268 25.55 -4.20 -34.86
N ALA A 269 24.41 -3.56 -35.11
CA ALA A 269 23.93 -3.20 -36.44
C ALA A 269 24.88 -2.22 -37.15
N LEU A 270 25.37 -1.18 -36.40
CA LEU A 270 26.33 -0.22 -36.94
C LEU A 270 27.70 -0.92 -37.26
N GLY A 271 28.16 -1.79 -36.37
CA GLY A 271 29.37 -2.57 -36.59
C GLY A 271 29.27 -3.48 -37.83
N TYR A 272 28.15 -4.22 -37.97
CA TYR A 272 27.88 -5.05 -39.13
C TYR A 272 27.73 -4.22 -40.40
N GLY A 273 27.02 -3.09 -40.35
CA GLY A 273 26.90 -2.18 -41.50
C GLY A 273 28.24 -1.64 -41.97
N ALA A 274 29.12 -1.22 -41.03
CA ALA A 274 30.45 -0.76 -41.34
C ALA A 274 31.32 -1.89 -42.00
N TRP A 275 31.17 -3.13 -41.49
CA TRP A 275 31.84 -4.29 -42.09
C TRP A 275 31.40 -4.52 -43.55
N VAL A 276 30.09 -4.56 -43.80
CA VAL A 276 29.53 -4.79 -45.18
C VAL A 276 29.96 -3.68 -46.15
N VAL A 277 29.96 -2.42 -45.68
CA VAL A 277 30.42 -1.28 -46.49
C VAL A 277 31.92 -1.41 -46.79
N GLY A 278 32.73 -1.80 -45.82
CA GLY A 278 34.17 -2.03 -46.01
C GLY A 278 34.43 -3.18 -47.02
N GLU A 279 33.72 -4.29 -46.90
CA GLU A 279 33.82 -5.44 -47.80
C GLU A 279 33.45 -5.07 -49.24
N TYR A 280 32.39 -4.28 -49.43
CA TYR A 280 31.98 -3.76 -50.73
C TYR A 280 33.08 -2.95 -51.43
N PHE A 281 33.69 -2.02 -50.69
CA PHE A 281 34.76 -1.18 -51.27
C PHE A 281 36.09 -1.91 -51.51
N LEU A 282 36.40 -2.94 -50.71
CA LEU A 282 37.66 -3.63 -50.76
C LEU A 282 37.64 -4.85 -51.73
N LEU A 283 36.50 -5.54 -51.78
CA LEU A 283 36.42 -6.86 -52.46
C LEU A 283 35.42 -6.90 -53.63
N GLY A 284 34.59 -5.87 -53.83
CA GLY A 284 33.70 -5.75 -54.98
C GLY A 284 32.60 -6.82 -55.07
N ILE A 285 32.08 -7.29 -53.95
CA ILE A 285 31.20 -8.46 -53.88
C ILE A 285 29.75 -8.10 -54.23
N ASN A 286 29.10 -8.94 -55.13
CA ASN A 286 27.66 -8.98 -55.28
C ASN A 286 27.02 -9.67 -54.08
N VAL A 287 26.31 -8.93 -53.24
CA VAL A 287 25.68 -9.44 -52.02
C VAL A 287 24.29 -10.01 -52.33
N PRO A 288 24.10 -11.34 -52.41
CA PRO A 288 22.79 -11.95 -52.43
C PRO A 288 22.20 -11.83 -51.01
N GLY A 289 21.11 -11.06 -50.80
CA GLY A 289 20.69 -10.76 -49.46
C GLY A 289 19.18 -10.59 -49.22
N TYR A 290 18.30 -10.92 -50.21
CA TYR A 290 16.87 -10.70 -50.05
C TYR A 290 16.27 -11.38 -48.80
N ALA A 291 16.58 -12.66 -48.58
CA ALA A 291 16.07 -13.39 -47.41
C ALA A 291 16.59 -12.82 -46.10
N THR A 292 17.86 -12.45 -46.03
CA THR A 292 18.50 -11.82 -44.86
C THR A 292 17.87 -10.45 -44.56
N LEU A 293 17.59 -9.66 -45.60
CA LEU A 293 16.91 -8.37 -45.46
C LEU A 293 15.50 -8.52 -44.88
N VAL A 294 14.69 -9.45 -45.42
CA VAL A 294 13.32 -9.69 -44.96
C VAL A 294 13.30 -10.17 -43.50
N VAL A 295 14.13 -11.17 -43.16
CA VAL A 295 14.22 -11.67 -41.77
C VAL A 295 14.71 -10.58 -40.83
N GLY A 296 15.73 -9.81 -41.23
CA GLY A 296 16.22 -8.69 -40.41
C GLY A 296 15.17 -7.62 -40.18
N MET A 297 14.44 -7.21 -41.22
CA MET A 297 13.35 -6.26 -41.09
C MET A 297 12.23 -6.75 -40.17
N MET A 298 11.80 -8.03 -40.31
CA MET A 298 10.76 -8.61 -39.42
C MET A 298 11.24 -8.68 -37.97
N PHE A 299 12.50 -9.06 -37.75
CA PHE A 299 13.09 -9.14 -36.39
C PHE A 299 13.15 -7.77 -35.74
N PHE A 300 13.71 -6.75 -36.39
CA PHE A 300 13.79 -5.39 -35.83
C PHE A 300 12.44 -4.74 -35.66
N SER A 301 11.50 -4.94 -36.60
CA SER A 301 10.11 -4.47 -36.46
C SER A 301 9.43 -5.11 -35.27
N GLY A 302 9.64 -6.40 -35.01
CA GLY A 302 9.10 -7.07 -33.81
C GLY A 302 9.62 -6.49 -32.51
N ILE A 303 10.94 -6.24 -32.42
CA ILE A 303 11.56 -5.60 -31.26
C ILE A 303 11.03 -4.16 -31.09
N GLN A 304 10.87 -3.41 -32.18
CA GLN A 304 10.35 -2.05 -32.14
C GLN A 304 8.91 -2.02 -31.64
N LEU A 305 8.03 -2.91 -32.10
CA LEU A 305 6.64 -3.01 -31.64
C LEU A 305 6.57 -3.39 -30.15
N LEU A 306 7.41 -4.32 -29.69
CA LEU A 306 7.52 -4.68 -28.29
C LEU A 306 7.95 -3.47 -27.43
N SER A 307 8.93 -2.71 -27.92
CA SER A 307 9.43 -1.50 -27.25
C SER A 307 8.35 -0.44 -27.11
N ILE A 308 7.60 -0.20 -28.18
CA ILE A 308 6.46 0.74 -28.19
C ILE A 308 5.37 0.26 -27.22
N GLY A 309 5.09 -1.06 -27.17
CA GLY A 309 4.12 -1.64 -26.24
C GLY A 309 4.50 -1.38 -24.78
N ILE A 310 5.76 -1.58 -24.41
CA ILE A 310 6.25 -1.28 -23.05
C ILE A 310 6.14 0.23 -22.75
N LEU A 311 6.55 1.08 -23.68
CA LEU A 311 6.44 2.53 -23.53
C LEU A 311 4.98 2.97 -23.37
N ALA A 312 4.06 2.40 -24.14
CA ALA A 312 2.63 2.70 -24.07
C ALA A 312 2.04 2.40 -22.67
N GLU A 313 2.50 1.31 -22.01
CA GLU A 313 2.08 0.99 -20.65
C GLU A 313 2.51 2.07 -19.64
N TYR A 314 3.74 2.60 -19.73
CA TYR A 314 4.19 3.71 -18.88
C TYR A 314 3.44 5.02 -19.18
N VAL A 315 3.20 5.32 -20.46
CA VAL A 315 2.42 6.51 -20.87
C VAL A 315 0.98 6.39 -20.35
N GLY A 316 0.38 5.21 -20.41
CA GLY A 316 -0.95 4.94 -19.86
C GLY A 316 -1.03 5.25 -18.35
N ARG A 317 -0.02 4.83 -17.58
CA ARG A 317 0.07 5.12 -16.14
C ARG A 317 0.24 6.61 -15.84
N ILE A 318 1.14 7.28 -16.57
CA ILE A 318 1.31 8.74 -16.47
C ILE A 318 -0.02 9.44 -16.77
N TYR A 319 -0.76 8.98 -17.78
CA TYR A 319 -2.06 9.56 -18.14
C TYR A 319 -3.10 9.38 -17.02
N GLU A 320 -3.13 8.23 -16.34
CA GLU A 320 -4.00 8.02 -15.17
C GLU A 320 -3.64 8.96 -14.02
N GLU A 321 -2.35 9.15 -13.73
CA GLU A 321 -1.87 10.08 -12.69
C GLU A 321 -2.22 11.54 -13.03
N VAL A 322 -2.03 11.97 -14.28
CA VAL A 322 -2.32 13.35 -14.74
C VAL A 322 -3.83 13.66 -14.69
N LYS A 323 -4.70 12.68 -14.91
CA LYS A 323 -6.16 12.88 -14.79
C LYS A 323 -6.62 13.26 -13.39
N GLN A 324 -5.88 12.92 -12.35
CA GLN A 324 -6.18 13.22 -10.95
C GLN A 324 -7.59 12.83 -10.50
N ARG A 325 -8.16 11.75 -11.06
CA ARG A 325 -9.45 11.24 -10.60
C ARG A 325 -9.33 10.72 -9.17
N PRO A 326 -10.34 10.92 -8.29
CA PRO A 326 -10.35 10.33 -6.96
C PRO A 326 -10.17 8.81 -7.03
N MET A 327 -9.37 8.24 -6.12
CA MET A 327 -9.13 6.78 -6.07
C MET A 327 -10.39 6.02 -5.72
N TYR A 328 -11.30 6.63 -4.97
CA TYR A 328 -12.60 6.08 -4.57
C TYR A 328 -13.63 7.20 -4.46
N LEU A 329 -14.92 6.84 -4.48
CA LEU A 329 -16.04 7.73 -4.21
C LEU A 329 -16.92 7.08 -3.14
N VAL A 330 -17.22 7.83 -2.08
CA VAL A 330 -18.10 7.39 -1.00
C VAL A 330 -19.54 7.67 -1.42
N SER A 331 -20.40 6.65 -1.39
CA SER A 331 -21.84 6.79 -1.63
C SER A 331 -22.63 7.01 -0.34
N GLN A 332 -22.23 6.32 0.75
CA GLN A 332 -22.91 6.39 2.04
C GLN A 332 -21.90 6.23 3.19
N ARG A 333 -22.25 6.80 4.34
CA ARG A 333 -21.47 6.65 5.58
C ARG A 333 -22.43 6.43 6.74
N TRP A 334 -22.11 5.47 7.61
CA TRP A 334 -22.86 5.13 8.82
C TRP A 334 -21.96 5.16 10.04
N GLY A 335 -22.54 5.41 11.21
CA GLY A 335 -21.84 5.42 12.50
C GLY A 335 -21.02 6.69 12.72
N ALA A 336 -20.61 6.89 13.96
CA ALA A 336 -19.87 8.07 14.41
C ALA A 336 -18.38 7.81 14.66
N GLY A 337 -18.04 6.61 15.14
CA GLY A 337 -16.67 6.22 15.51
C GLY A 337 -16.14 6.98 16.74
N LEU A 338 -14.81 7.11 16.80
CA LEU A 338 -14.14 7.87 17.84
C LEU A 338 -14.59 9.34 17.83
N SER A 339 -15.10 9.82 18.95
CA SER A 339 -15.30 11.25 19.16
C SER A 339 -13.95 11.88 19.51
N LEU A 340 -13.38 12.61 18.55
CA LEU A 340 -12.25 13.48 18.87
C LEU A 340 -12.79 14.59 19.77
N THR A 341 -12.62 14.45 21.07
CA THR A 341 -12.75 15.61 21.96
C THR A 341 -11.62 16.55 21.58
N PRO A 342 -11.89 17.80 21.16
CA PRO A 342 -10.81 18.72 20.87
C PRO A 342 -9.94 18.81 22.14
N ALA A 343 -8.63 18.62 21.98
CA ALA A 343 -7.68 18.77 23.06
C ALA A 343 -7.98 20.09 23.76
N LYS A 344 -8.21 20.04 25.08
CA LYS A 344 -8.42 21.20 25.91
C LYS A 344 -7.31 22.19 25.59
N THR A 345 -7.63 23.28 24.89
CA THR A 345 -6.68 24.35 24.64
C THR A 345 -6.23 24.82 26.02
N ILE A 346 -5.02 24.43 26.42
CA ILE A 346 -4.36 25.03 27.54
C ILE A 346 -4.14 26.47 27.10
N ALA A 347 -4.96 27.37 27.60
CA ALA A 347 -4.76 28.79 27.40
C ALA A 347 -3.30 29.10 27.79
N PRO A 348 -2.55 29.86 26.98
CA PRO A 348 -1.21 30.25 27.38
C PRO A 348 -1.33 30.94 28.74
N GLU A 349 -0.59 30.43 29.71
CA GLU A 349 -0.43 31.05 31.00
C GLU A 349 0.06 32.47 30.73
N VAL A 350 -0.79 33.48 31.00
CA VAL A 350 -0.40 34.88 30.88
C VAL A 350 0.64 35.08 31.98
N ILE A 351 1.89 35.08 31.57
CA ILE A 351 2.98 35.57 32.47
C ILE A 351 2.71 37.05 32.65
N ASP A 352 2.16 37.35 33.79
CA ASP A 352 1.94 38.75 34.26
C ASP A 352 3.33 39.34 34.51
N ASN A 353 3.84 40.05 33.51
CA ASN A 353 5.05 40.85 33.62
C ASN A 353 4.66 42.22 34.25
N ASP A 354 4.35 42.22 35.51
CA ASP A 354 4.33 43.49 36.24
C ASP A 354 5.75 44.06 36.34
N PRO A 355 5.98 45.32 35.94
CA PRO A 355 7.29 45.92 36.07
C PRO A 355 7.57 46.19 37.55
N PRO A 356 8.84 46.01 38.01
CA PRO A 356 9.21 46.24 39.38
C PRO A 356 8.93 47.70 39.78
N THR A 357 8.16 47.87 40.86
CA THR A 357 7.92 49.19 41.52
C THR A 357 9.25 49.82 41.91
N PRO A 358 9.49 51.12 41.53
CA PRO A 358 10.74 51.80 41.96
C PRO A 358 10.65 52.18 43.44
N ILE A 359 11.74 51.90 44.15
CA ILE A 359 12.05 52.35 45.52
C ILE A 359 12.55 53.81 45.46
#